data_b4b63523d6341b0aabaf554bf558c707
#
_entry.id   b4b63523d6341b0aabaf554bf558c707
#
_cell.length_a   1.000
_cell.length_b   1.000
_cell.length_c   1.000
_cell.angle_alpha   90.00
_cell.angle_beta   90.00
_cell.angle_gamma   90.00
#
_symmetry.space_group_name_H-M   'P 1'
#
loop_
_entity.id
_entity.type
_entity.pdbx_description
1 polymer ?
#
loop_
_entity_poly.entity_id
_entity_poly.type
_entity_poly.pdbx_seq_one_letter_code
_entity_poly.pdbx_strand_id
1 'polypeptide(L)'
;MSVSYLAEDNPWWRPDFLSYLEALKSRLQGLPEEEARYRVRLPLLERLSDIDPALRELRKGEVFDLRRIYRPRLLYLLRRNLAWDAKGAYAVLSLRGPRRVGKTTTIKLLIAELLIESLIHPDPFNPLKIAYVRCDAYWVRSYRDLAEALRELLARREAHLGDFYLFLDEVSSLKNWQLAMKDLHDSGQLAKHRVKVLVTGSHSLDVKRGAEALALRKGVMFEGGNDKLYLPMKFSEYIVYREELSGRKELSSILTQESYLKVEERRATFEELVNPEGDIPHPLEHLEPYLEDLHAYLNDYLITGGYPLAILQYVERGRIAPEVYSEYVDLMLKDAVRWGLSEDLLLSVIHELLAPPLGPCSTTPIKEVSLNTLANKVGVSHNTVKSYLDYLVEAFVLHEVSKLKDPVKLTTTPKTPKKYYFWDPLIYTALRSITYGVRDPYALSIQRISEWKPALLETCTVINVAHLSMSLEVFQDLRLLRRKTYYYKSRAGTEIDLVLQFMDKVVPIEVCVGVKPNMAHIKKVDEVSKQLKVRGLLVHGGRELKVFRNSVLIPAPLLLALA
;
A
#
# COMPACT_ATOMS: atom_id res chain seq x y z
N MET A 1 4.73 37.42 2.19
CA MET A 1 3.31 37.02 2.18
C MET A 1 3.13 35.50 2.28
N SER A 2 3.96 34.68 1.63
CA SER A 2 3.79 33.23 1.56
C SER A 2 3.91 32.46 2.89
N VAL A 3 4.81 32.87 3.79
CA VAL A 3 5.03 32.15 5.08
C VAL A 3 3.90 32.34 6.08
N SER A 4 3.13 33.43 6.00
CA SER A 4 1.95 33.60 6.88
C SER A 4 0.86 32.56 6.58
N TYR A 5 0.68 32.18 5.32
CA TYR A 5 -0.28 31.13 4.94
C TYR A 5 0.19 29.73 5.36
N LEU A 6 1.49 29.47 5.40
CA LEU A 6 2.03 28.20 5.91
C LEU A 6 1.70 27.98 7.39
N ALA A 7 1.56 29.04 8.18
CA ALA A 7 1.22 28.90 9.60
C ALA A 7 -0.19 28.31 9.81
N GLU A 8 -1.09 28.43 8.86
CA GLU A 8 -2.42 27.84 8.93
C GLU A 8 -2.35 26.31 8.87
N ASP A 9 -1.49 25.78 7.99
CA ASP A 9 -1.29 24.34 7.82
C ASP A 9 -0.35 23.71 8.86
N ASN A 10 0.34 24.54 9.67
CA ASN A 10 1.33 24.16 10.66
C ASN A 10 0.96 24.68 12.06
N PRO A 11 -0.10 24.15 12.69
CA PRO A 11 -0.61 24.68 13.98
C PRO A 11 0.42 24.60 15.10
N TRP A 12 1.39 23.68 15.04
CA TRP A 12 2.48 23.56 16.02
C TRP A 12 3.49 24.71 15.97
N TRP A 13 3.39 25.64 15.02
CA TRP A 13 4.17 26.87 14.99
C TRP A 13 3.53 28.01 15.79
N ARG A 14 2.28 27.87 16.21
CA ARG A 14 1.56 28.90 16.98
C ARG A 14 2.10 28.98 18.41
N PRO A 15 2.18 30.19 18.99
CA PRO A 15 2.70 30.36 20.34
C PRO A 15 1.95 29.55 21.40
N ASP A 16 0.62 29.44 21.27
CA ASP A 16 -0.22 28.67 22.21
C ASP A 16 0.07 27.15 22.11
N PHE A 17 0.36 26.64 20.92
CA PHE A 17 0.72 25.25 20.74
C PHE A 17 2.16 24.97 21.24
N LEU A 18 3.10 25.86 20.99
CA LEU A 18 4.47 25.74 21.50
C LEU A 18 4.48 25.73 23.02
N SER A 19 3.73 26.67 23.69
CA SER A 19 3.56 26.68 25.14
C SER A 19 2.94 25.38 25.67
N TYR A 20 1.99 24.80 24.94
CA TYR A 20 1.43 23.50 25.27
C TYR A 20 2.48 22.37 25.18
N LEU A 21 3.32 22.34 24.12
CA LEU A 21 4.41 21.37 24.01
C LEU A 21 5.43 21.51 25.16
N GLU A 22 5.78 22.73 25.55
CA GLU A 22 6.68 22.98 26.68
C GLU A 22 6.08 22.47 28.00
N ALA A 23 4.79 22.70 28.21
CA ALA A 23 4.08 22.17 29.37
C ALA A 23 4.04 20.65 29.42
N LEU A 24 3.82 19.99 28.24
CA LEU A 24 3.92 18.54 28.14
C LEU A 24 5.34 18.06 28.45
N LYS A 25 6.36 18.68 27.87
CA LYS A 25 7.77 18.33 28.09
C LYS A 25 8.14 18.38 29.58
N SER A 26 7.69 19.41 30.28
CA SER A 26 7.93 19.56 31.74
C SER A 26 7.32 18.42 32.54
N ARG A 27 6.16 17.89 32.13
CA ARG A 27 5.49 16.76 32.81
C ARG A 27 6.18 15.39 32.53
N LEU A 28 7.02 15.31 31.50
CA LEU A 28 7.72 14.10 31.11
C LEU A 28 9.12 14.00 31.74
N GLN A 29 9.61 15.05 32.37
CA GLN A 29 10.95 15.05 32.96
C GLN A 29 11.10 13.94 34.02
N GLY A 30 12.19 13.15 33.84
CA GLY A 30 12.51 12.03 34.73
C GLY A 30 11.77 10.72 34.47
N LEU A 31 10.89 10.67 33.47
CA LEU A 31 10.23 9.43 33.07
C LEU A 31 11.12 8.63 32.11
N PRO A 32 11.07 7.28 32.16
CA PRO A 32 11.63 6.43 31.10
C PRO A 32 11.01 6.78 29.72
N GLU A 33 11.80 6.63 28.66
CA GLU A 33 11.38 7.03 27.30
C GLU A 33 10.06 6.38 26.87
N GLU A 34 9.89 5.08 27.10
CA GLU A 34 8.66 4.37 26.75
C GLU A 34 7.43 4.89 27.49
N GLU A 35 7.58 5.17 28.80
CA GLU A 35 6.50 5.72 29.60
C GLU A 35 6.17 7.17 29.18
N ALA A 36 7.18 7.98 28.92
CA ALA A 36 7.02 9.34 28.41
C ALA A 36 6.28 9.34 27.07
N ARG A 37 6.67 8.44 26.14
CA ARG A 37 6.01 8.26 24.85
C ARG A 37 4.56 7.86 24.98
N TYR A 38 4.24 6.93 25.87
CA TYR A 38 2.89 6.49 26.13
C TYR A 38 2.02 7.65 26.68
N ARG A 39 2.54 8.40 27.65
CA ARG A 39 1.80 9.49 28.31
C ARG A 39 1.56 10.71 27.43
N VAL A 40 2.47 11.02 26.48
CA VAL A 40 2.35 12.20 25.63
C VAL A 40 1.51 11.95 24.37
N ARG A 41 1.44 10.72 23.92
CA ARG A 41 0.87 10.38 22.61
C ARG A 41 -0.58 10.79 22.49
N LEU A 42 -1.44 10.32 23.39
CA LEU A 42 -2.88 10.61 23.32
C LEU A 42 -3.19 12.11 23.46
N PRO A 43 -2.71 12.84 24.49
CA PRO A 43 -2.98 14.27 24.62
C PRO A 43 -2.53 15.12 23.43
N LEU A 44 -1.35 14.80 22.86
CA LEU A 44 -0.85 15.52 21.67
C LEU A 44 -1.76 15.30 20.46
N LEU A 45 -2.19 14.08 20.26
CA LEU A 45 -3.00 13.70 19.13
C LEU A 45 -4.43 14.25 19.24
N GLU A 46 -4.99 14.32 20.47
CA GLU A 46 -6.24 15.01 20.74
C GLU A 46 -6.12 16.49 20.37
N ARG A 47 -5.06 17.16 20.83
CA ARG A 47 -4.81 18.56 20.52
C ARG A 47 -4.64 18.81 19.02
N LEU A 48 -3.93 17.95 18.30
CA LEU A 48 -3.78 18.05 16.86
C LEU A 48 -5.11 17.83 16.14
N SER A 49 -5.95 16.91 16.60
CA SER A 49 -7.25 16.62 15.98
C SER A 49 -8.27 17.75 16.16
N ASP A 50 -8.15 18.55 17.22
CA ASP A 50 -8.99 19.73 17.40
C ASP A 50 -8.75 20.77 16.29
N ILE A 51 -7.55 20.77 15.70
CA ILE A 51 -7.10 21.79 14.75
C ILE A 51 -7.07 21.25 13.32
N ASP A 52 -6.64 20.01 13.12
CA ASP A 52 -6.44 19.42 11.79
C ASP A 52 -7.69 18.65 11.32
N PRO A 53 -8.32 19.04 10.17
CA PRO A 53 -9.52 18.38 9.68
C PRO A 53 -9.31 16.89 9.37
N ALA A 54 -8.14 16.50 8.83
CA ALA A 54 -7.88 15.11 8.49
C ALA A 54 -7.77 14.24 9.75
N LEU A 55 -7.21 14.77 10.84
CA LEU A 55 -7.17 14.09 12.13
C LEU A 55 -8.51 14.17 12.87
N ARG A 56 -9.30 15.24 12.64
CA ARG A 56 -10.63 15.40 13.23
C ARG A 56 -11.64 14.38 12.72
N GLU A 57 -11.58 14.02 11.45
CA GLU A 57 -12.45 12.97 10.88
C GLU A 57 -12.24 11.61 11.57
N LEU A 58 -11.07 11.39 12.19
CA LEU A 58 -10.76 10.19 12.97
C LEU A 58 -11.44 10.17 14.34
N ARG A 59 -11.88 11.34 14.81
CA ARG A 59 -12.50 11.56 16.13
C ARG A 59 -14.02 11.37 16.10
N LYS A 60 -14.55 10.41 15.37
CA LYS A 60 -15.99 10.14 15.42
C LYS A 60 -16.32 9.28 16.64
N GLY A 61 -16.81 9.91 17.72
CA GLY A 61 -17.23 9.27 18.95
C GLY A 61 -16.54 9.83 20.21
N GLU A 62 -17.05 9.48 21.39
CA GLU A 62 -16.51 9.93 22.68
C GLU A 62 -15.14 9.34 23.01
N VAL A 63 -14.74 8.27 22.32
CA VAL A 63 -13.44 7.62 22.49
C VAL A 63 -12.58 7.89 21.26
N PHE A 64 -11.63 8.78 21.45
CA PHE A 64 -10.64 9.10 20.44
C PHE A 64 -9.55 8.01 20.40
N ASP A 65 -9.57 7.17 19.42
CA ASP A 65 -8.51 6.18 19.20
C ASP A 65 -7.82 6.42 17.87
N LEU A 66 -6.65 7.07 17.91
CA LEU A 66 -5.80 7.31 16.76
C LEU A 66 -5.19 6.04 16.17
N ARG A 67 -5.26 4.95 16.91
CA ARG A 67 -4.93 3.65 16.36
C ARG A 67 -5.84 3.30 15.20
N ARG A 68 -7.00 3.97 15.07
CA ARG A 68 -7.96 3.80 13.97
C ARG A 68 -7.41 4.04 12.56
N ILE A 69 -6.20 4.60 12.41
CA ILE A 69 -5.55 4.75 11.10
C ILE A 69 -4.10 4.30 11.17
N TYR A 70 -3.75 3.59 12.22
CA TYR A 70 -2.41 3.11 12.41
C TYR A 70 -2.08 2.00 11.42
N ARG A 71 -1.09 2.24 10.59
CA ARG A 71 -0.49 1.26 9.69
C ARG A 71 0.94 0.99 10.20
N PRO A 72 1.10 0.13 11.20
CA PRO A 72 2.32 0.02 11.98
C PRO A 72 3.55 -0.27 11.12
N ARG A 73 3.44 -1.16 10.14
CA ARG A 73 4.56 -1.48 9.24
C ARG A 73 5.01 -0.28 8.43
N LEU A 74 4.04 0.43 7.86
CA LEU A 74 4.28 1.56 6.99
C LEU A 74 4.83 2.76 7.75
N LEU A 75 4.22 3.08 8.89
CA LEU A 75 4.67 4.16 9.75
C LEU A 75 6.09 3.90 10.28
N TYR A 76 6.39 2.66 10.66
CA TYR A 76 7.72 2.24 11.05
C TYR A 76 8.77 2.49 9.94
N LEU A 77 8.47 2.05 8.71
CA LEU A 77 9.36 2.22 7.57
C LEU A 77 9.56 3.69 7.20
N LEU A 78 8.50 4.47 7.15
CA LEU A 78 8.60 5.89 6.82
C LEU A 78 9.34 6.66 7.92
N ARG A 79 9.08 6.35 9.19
CA ARG A 79 9.81 6.90 10.33
C ARG A 79 11.29 6.57 10.24
N ARG A 80 11.67 5.32 10.02
CA ARG A 80 13.04 4.88 9.85
C ARG A 80 13.74 5.65 8.72
N ASN A 81 13.11 5.77 7.56
CA ASN A 81 13.70 6.43 6.39
C ASN A 81 13.81 7.96 6.55
N LEU A 82 12.86 8.61 7.21
CA LEU A 82 12.84 10.07 7.31
C LEU A 82 13.67 10.60 8.47
N ALA A 83 13.59 9.97 9.63
CA ALA A 83 14.00 10.64 10.84
C ALA A 83 15.43 10.34 11.29
N TRP A 84 15.90 9.12 11.16
CA TRP A 84 16.99 8.70 12.02
C TRP A 84 18.23 8.22 11.30
N ASP A 85 18.11 7.58 10.13
CA ASP A 85 19.24 6.93 9.49
C ASP A 85 20.04 7.86 8.55
N ALA A 86 19.51 9.03 8.22
CA ALA A 86 20.15 9.99 7.31
C ALA A 86 20.61 11.27 8.04
N LYS A 87 21.16 11.13 9.25
CA LYS A 87 21.71 12.28 9.99
C LYS A 87 22.76 13.02 9.14
N GLY A 88 22.55 14.34 9.01
CA GLY A 88 23.50 15.22 8.37
C GLY A 88 23.42 15.35 6.85
N ALA A 89 22.49 14.67 6.17
CA ALA A 89 22.31 14.80 4.73
C ALA A 89 20.84 15.17 4.38
N TYR A 90 20.63 15.72 3.18
CA TYR A 90 19.28 15.91 2.67
C TYR A 90 18.78 14.65 1.96
N ALA A 91 17.46 14.48 1.91
CA ALA A 91 16.83 13.38 1.17
C ALA A 91 15.47 13.81 0.63
N VAL A 92 15.12 13.34 -0.56
CA VAL A 92 13.79 13.53 -1.14
C VAL A 92 13.17 12.16 -1.38
N LEU A 93 12.09 11.88 -0.64
CA LEU A 93 11.27 10.68 -0.81
C LEU A 93 9.97 11.03 -1.49
N SER A 94 9.48 10.14 -2.35
CA SER A 94 8.13 10.23 -2.89
C SER A 94 7.26 9.08 -2.39
N LEU A 95 6.02 9.40 -2.04
CA LEU A 95 5.00 8.44 -1.63
C LEU A 95 3.84 8.50 -2.61
N ARG A 96 3.70 7.49 -3.45
CA ARG A 96 2.67 7.42 -4.47
C ARG A 96 1.78 6.20 -4.29
N GLY A 97 0.53 6.32 -4.69
CA GLY A 97 -0.45 5.24 -4.56
C GLY A 97 -1.84 5.73 -4.96
N PRO A 98 -2.84 4.86 -4.99
CA PRO A 98 -4.18 5.24 -5.37
C PRO A 98 -4.75 6.31 -4.42
N ARG A 99 -5.81 6.96 -4.86
CA ARG A 99 -6.54 7.92 -4.01
C ARG A 99 -7.20 7.20 -2.83
N ARG A 100 -7.47 7.92 -1.74
CA ARG A 100 -8.22 7.43 -0.57
C ARG A 100 -7.57 6.28 0.24
N VAL A 101 -6.30 5.97 0.01
CA VAL A 101 -5.56 4.96 0.80
C VAL A 101 -5.00 5.50 2.12
N GLY A 102 -5.12 6.81 2.40
CA GLY A 102 -4.68 7.42 3.66
C GLY A 102 -3.29 8.07 3.62
N LYS A 103 -2.76 8.49 2.45
CA LYS A 103 -1.44 9.15 2.34
C LYS A 103 -1.33 10.42 3.20
N THR A 104 -2.26 11.36 3.05
CA THR A 104 -2.31 12.59 3.86
C THR A 104 -2.38 12.30 5.35
N THR A 105 -3.23 11.35 5.75
CA THR A 105 -3.35 10.96 7.17
C THR A 105 -2.05 10.39 7.70
N THR A 106 -1.35 9.56 6.92
CA THR A 106 -0.04 9.03 7.31
C THR A 106 1.00 10.14 7.49
N ILE A 107 1.02 11.16 6.61
CA ILE A 107 1.88 12.33 6.81
C ILE A 107 1.56 13.03 8.15
N LYS A 108 0.30 13.23 8.45
CA LYS A 108 -0.11 13.87 9.72
C LYS A 108 0.28 13.05 10.94
N LEU A 109 0.19 11.72 10.86
CA LEU A 109 0.67 10.83 11.92
C LEU A 109 2.20 10.86 12.05
N LEU A 110 2.95 10.93 10.94
CA LEU A 110 4.41 11.10 10.97
C LEU A 110 4.81 12.41 11.62
N ILE A 111 4.10 13.50 11.33
CA ILE A 111 4.31 14.79 11.99
C ILE A 111 4.07 14.68 13.49
N ALA A 112 2.99 14.01 13.89
CA ALA A 112 2.70 13.77 15.32
C ALA A 112 3.82 12.97 15.99
N GLU A 113 4.33 11.90 15.37
CA GLU A 113 5.47 11.13 15.87
C GLU A 113 6.74 11.98 15.98
N LEU A 114 7.03 12.84 15.00
CA LEU A 114 8.15 13.78 15.07
C LEU A 114 7.99 14.78 16.22
N LEU A 115 6.77 15.28 16.45
CA LEU A 115 6.49 16.15 17.59
C LEU A 115 6.68 15.43 18.92
N ILE A 116 6.26 14.17 19.05
CA ILE A 116 6.51 13.33 20.21
C ILE A 116 8.02 13.19 20.43
N GLU A 117 8.78 12.85 19.41
CA GLU A 117 10.24 12.74 19.50
C GLU A 117 10.89 14.05 19.95
N SER A 118 10.38 15.20 19.51
CA SER A 118 10.88 16.51 19.96
C SER A 118 10.71 16.75 21.47
N LEU A 119 9.81 16.03 22.12
CA LEU A 119 9.54 16.15 23.55
C LEU A 119 10.36 15.17 24.40
N ILE A 120 10.60 13.98 23.90
CA ILE A 120 11.14 12.86 24.69
C ILE A 120 12.62 12.55 24.41
N HIS A 121 13.12 12.89 23.21
CA HIS A 121 14.50 12.57 22.85
C HIS A 121 15.51 13.37 23.69
N PRO A 122 16.66 12.77 24.12
CA PRO A 122 17.70 13.46 24.88
C PRO A 122 18.29 14.68 24.16
N ASP A 123 18.36 14.63 22.84
CA ASP A 123 18.73 15.76 21.97
C ASP A 123 17.52 16.18 21.14
N PRO A 124 16.57 16.91 21.76
CA PRO A 124 15.29 17.22 21.14
C PRO A 124 15.48 18.24 20.03
N PHE A 125 14.92 17.95 18.86
CA PHE A 125 14.87 18.94 17.81
C PHE A 125 13.71 19.93 18.00
N ASN A 126 13.83 21.11 17.40
CA ASN A 126 12.83 22.15 17.52
C ASN A 126 11.60 21.85 16.63
N PRO A 127 10.35 21.84 17.14
CA PRO A 127 9.12 21.67 16.38
C PRO A 127 8.97 22.63 15.18
N LEU A 128 9.63 23.79 15.23
CA LEU A 128 9.66 24.75 14.13
C LEU A 128 10.40 24.23 12.89
N LYS A 129 11.11 23.11 12.99
CA LYS A 129 11.78 22.43 11.87
C LYS A 129 10.90 21.41 11.13
N ILE A 130 9.65 21.26 11.53
CA ILE A 130 8.66 20.44 10.85
C ILE A 130 7.76 21.37 10.06
N ALA A 131 7.71 21.22 8.74
CA ALA A 131 6.85 22.00 7.86
C ALA A 131 5.97 21.10 7.00
N TYR A 132 4.70 21.39 6.94
CA TYR A 132 3.71 20.76 6.06
C TYR A 132 3.14 21.80 5.10
N VAL A 133 3.09 21.47 3.83
CA VAL A 133 2.62 22.34 2.76
C VAL A 133 1.62 21.60 1.88
N ARG A 134 0.41 22.11 1.80
CA ARG A 134 -0.57 21.64 0.82
C ARG A 134 -0.31 22.33 -0.52
N CYS A 135 0.09 21.56 -1.51
CA CYS A 135 0.37 22.08 -2.84
C CYS A 135 -0.90 22.40 -3.65
N ASP A 136 -2.09 22.00 -3.16
CA ASP A 136 -3.39 22.37 -3.71
C ASP A 136 -4.01 23.62 -3.03
N ALA A 137 -3.31 24.24 -2.09
CA ALA A 137 -3.76 25.46 -1.43
C ALA A 137 -3.89 26.63 -2.43
N TYR A 138 -4.89 27.49 -2.23
CA TYR A 138 -5.24 28.59 -3.13
C TYR A 138 -4.10 29.58 -3.42
N TRP A 139 -3.12 29.70 -2.54
CA TRP A 139 -1.95 30.55 -2.69
C TRP A 139 -0.82 29.90 -3.49
N VAL A 140 -0.85 28.57 -3.71
CA VAL A 140 0.14 27.82 -4.49
C VAL A 140 -0.38 27.64 -5.91
N ARG A 141 -0.16 28.62 -6.80
CA ARG A 141 -0.68 28.59 -8.16
C ARG A 141 0.30 28.00 -9.17
N SER A 142 1.58 27.99 -8.82
CA SER A 142 2.65 27.50 -9.68
C SER A 142 3.79 26.90 -8.86
N TYR A 143 4.68 26.17 -9.53
CA TYR A 143 5.91 25.68 -8.88
C TYR A 143 6.82 26.84 -8.41
N ARG A 144 6.70 28.04 -9.01
CA ARG A 144 7.47 29.23 -8.60
C ARG A 144 7.01 29.76 -7.25
N ASP A 145 5.71 29.81 -7.04
CA ASP A 145 5.13 30.21 -5.74
C ASP A 145 5.58 29.24 -4.64
N LEU A 146 5.58 27.93 -4.95
CA LEU A 146 6.09 26.91 -4.03
C LEU A 146 7.58 27.12 -3.74
N ALA A 147 8.41 27.31 -4.77
CA ALA A 147 9.85 27.51 -4.61
C ALA A 147 10.17 28.75 -3.78
N GLU A 148 9.48 29.87 -4.04
CA GLU A 148 9.64 31.12 -3.28
C GLU A 148 9.23 30.93 -1.81
N ALA A 149 8.08 30.32 -1.55
CA ALA A 149 7.61 30.03 -0.20
C ALA A 149 8.59 29.16 0.58
N LEU A 150 9.15 28.12 -0.05
CA LEU A 150 10.12 27.22 0.57
C LEU A 150 11.46 27.91 0.85
N ARG A 151 11.94 28.78 -0.08
CA ARG A 151 13.14 29.58 0.16
C ARG A 151 12.96 30.55 1.33
N GLU A 152 11.83 31.27 1.37
CA GLU A 152 11.51 32.18 2.46
C GLU A 152 11.39 31.42 3.81
N LEU A 153 10.77 30.23 3.79
CA LEU A 153 10.67 29.37 4.97
C LEU A 153 12.05 28.95 5.49
N LEU A 154 12.92 28.44 4.62
CA LEU A 154 14.26 28.00 5.00
C LEU A 154 15.12 29.17 5.48
N ALA A 155 15.07 30.32 4.84
CA ALA A 155 15.78 31.53 5.27
C ALA A 155 15.36 31.98 6.69
N ARG A 156 14.07 31.97 7.00
CA ARG A 156 13.56 32.32 8.34
C ARG A 156 13.97 31.34 9.42
N ARG A 157 14.28 30.09 9.03
CA ARG A 157 14.67 28.99 9.94
C ARG A 157 16.18 28.79 10.03
N GLU A 158 16.99 29.62 9.40
CA GLU A 158 18.46 29.55 9.41
C GLU A 158 19.07 29.58 10.82
N ALA A 159 18.44 30.28 11.75
CA ALA A 159 18.88 30.34 13.15
C ALA A 159 18.75 28.98 13.89
N HIS A 160 18.03 28.03 13.33
CA HIS A 160 17.81 26.71 13.93
C HIS A 160 18.67 25.66 13.21
N LEU A 161 19.83 25.36 13.73
CA LEU A 161 20.73 24.31 13.23
C LEU A 161 20.12 22.90 13.35
N GLY A 162 20.43 22.02 12.40
CA GLY A 162 20.02 20.62 12.42
C GLY A 162 19.02 20.23 11.32
N ASP A 163 18.53 19.01 11.35
CA ASP A 163 17.68 18.45 10.31
C ASP A 163 16.33 19.17 10.20
N PHE A 164 15.88 19.43 8.98
CA PHE A 164 14.59 20.06 8.68
C PHE A 164 13.68 19.05 7.96
N TYR A 165 12.45 18.90 8.41
CA TYR A 165 11.46 17.96 7.87
C TYR A 165 10.40 18.71 7.07
N LEU A 166 10.31 18.42 5.79
CA LEU A 166 9.39 19.06 4.86
C LEU A 166 8.44 18.04 4.23
N PHE A 167 7.16 18.24 4.46
CA PHE A 167 6.09 17.42 3.90
C PHE A 167 5.35 18.22 2.83
N LEU A 168 5.41 17.77 1.57
CA LEU A 168 4.69 18.36 0.45
C LEU A 168 3.55 17.43 0.05
N ASP A 169 2.33 17.83 0.37
CA ASP A 169 1.14 17.02 0.06
C ASP A 169 0.44 17.54 -1.20
N GLU A 170 -0.18 16.64 -1.95
CA GLU A 170 -0.88 16.89 -3.21
C GLU A 170 -0.05 17.65 -4.27
N VAL A 171 1.27 17.33 -4.38
CA VAL A 171 2.15 17.95 -5.38
C VAL A 171 1.65 17.76 -6.82
N SER A 172 0.85 16.73 -7.07
CA SER A 172 0.23 16.47 -8.38
C SER A 172 -0.81 17.51 -8.79
N SER A 173 -1.25 18.39 -7.88
CA SER A 173 -2.07 19.56 -8.21
C SER A 173 -1.29 20.62 -8.99
N LEU A 174 0.03 20.66 -8.82
CA LEU A 174 0.93 21.63 -9.46
C LEU A 174 1.62 21.04 -10.68
N LYS A 175 1.43 21.67 -11.82
CA LYS A 175 2.19 21.34 -13.03
C LYS A 175 3.67 21.67 -12.81
N ASN A 176 4.54 20.70 -13.11
CA ASN A 176 6.01 20.85 -12.99
C ASN A 176 6.51 21.13 -11.56
N TRP A 177 5.83 20.62 -10.54
CA TRP A 177 6.21 20.76 -9.12
C TRP A 177 7.69 20.42 -8.85
N GLN A 178 8.24 19.44 -9.56
CA GLN A 178 9.64 19.01 -9.44
C GLN A 178 10.65 20.12 -9.73
N LEU A 179 10.26 21.16 -10.47
CA LEU A 179 11.13 22.31 -10.73
C LEU A 179 11.37 23.14 -9.46
N ALA A 180 10.42 23.17 -8.52
CA ALA A 180 10.64 23.80 -7.22
C ALA A 180 11.71 23.06 -6.41
N MET A 181 11.66 21.73 -6.41
CA MET A 181 12.66 20.91 -5.73
C MET A 181 14.03 20.99 -6.41
N LYS A 182 14.06 21.03 -7.75
CA LYS A 182 15.29 21.25 -8.53
C LYS A 182 15.93 22.58 -8.16
N ASP A 183 15.16 23.61 -8.07
CA ASP A 183 15.62 24.96 -7.73
C ASP A 183 16.25 25.01 -6.33
N LEU A 184 15.61 24.41 -5.32
CA LEU A 184 16.16 24.30 -3.97
C LEU A 184 17.44 23.46 -3.91
N HIS A 185 17.53 22.40 -4.72
CA HIS A 185 18.74 21.61 -4.86
C HIS A 185 19.87 22.41 -5.49
N ASP A 186 19.62 22.98 -6.68
CA ASP A 186 20.64 23.65 -7.49
C ASP A 186 21.16 24.93 -6.78
N SER A 187 20.33 25.56 -5.91
CA SER A 187 20.73 26.66 -5.02
C SER A 187 21.43 26.22 -3.72
N GLY A 188 21.61 24.90 -3.51
CA GLY A 188 22.25 24.34 -2.32
C GLY A 188 21.41 24.38 -1.04
N GLN A 189 20.17 24.86 -1.07
CA GLN A 189 19.32 25.03 0.11
C GLN A 189 18.98 23.69 0.79
N LEU A 190 18.73 22.63 0.01
CA LEU A 190 18.43 21.32 0.57
C LEU A 190 19.59 20.78 1.40
N ALA A 191 20.83 20.90 0.91
CA ALA A 191 22.03 20.43 1.60
C ALA A 191 22.37 21.32 2.80
N LYS A 192 22.31 22.66 2.65
CA LYS A 192 22.58 23.63 3.70
C LYS A 192 21.71 23.40 4.94
N HIS A 193 20.42 23.15 4.74
CA HIS A 193 19.46 22.95 5.81
C HIS A 193 19.20 21.47 6.12
N ARG A 194 19.92 20.54 5.48
CA ARG A 194 19.75 19.09 5.67
C ARG A 194 18.30 18.63 5.59
N VAL A 195 17.59 19.08 4.55
CA VAL A 195 16.14 18.93 4.44
C VAL A 195 15.75 17.51 4.12
N LYS A 196 14.91 16.91 4.95
CA LYS A 196 14.25 15.62 4.70
C LYS A 196 12.88 15.92 4.09
N VAL A 197 12.72 15.61 2.81
CA VAL A 197 11.48 15.91 2.07
C VAL A 197 10.69 14.62 1.85
N LEU A 198 9.41 14.65 2.17
CA LEU A 198 8.44 13.64 1.74
C LEU A 198 7.39 14.31 0.85
N VAL A 199 7.29 13.85 -0.39
CA VAL A 199 6.30 14.35 -1.34
C VAL A 199 5.21 13.31 -1.56
N THR A 200 3.94 13.76 -1.62
CA THR A 200 2.82 12.90 -2.02
C THR A 200 1.94 13.59 -3.06
N GLY A 201 1.10 12.79 -3.71
CA GLY A 201 0.08 13.29 -4.61
C GLY A 201 -0.93 12.21 -4.95
N SER A 202 -2.12 12.65 -5.29
CA SER A 202 -3.23 11.76 -5.65
C SER A 202 -3.10 11.20 -7.08
N HIS A 203 -2.37 11.88 -7.97
CA HIS A 203 -2.05 11.38 -9.31
C HIS A 203 -0.69 10.69 -9.33
N SER A 204 -0.72 9.38 -9.16
CA SER A 204 0.49 8.55 -9.03
C SER A 204 1.49 8.73 -10.17
N LEU A 205 1.01 8.86 -11.39
CA LEU A 205 1.85 9.03 -12.58
C LEU A 205 2.55 10.40 -12.61
N ASP A 206 1.89 11.48 -12.18
CA ASP A 206 2.51 12.81 -12.11
C ASP A 206 3.61 12.83 -11.03
N VAL A 207 3.35 12.19 -9.88
CA VAL A 207 4.36 12.03 -8.83
C VAL A 207 5.54 11.20 -9.33
N LYS A 208 5.28 10.09 -10.05
CA LYS A 208 6.31 9.24 -10.64
C LYS A 208 7.21 10.02 -11.62
N ARG A 209 6.61 10.72 -12.58
CA ARG A 209 7.36 11.53 -13.56
C ARG A 209 8.20 12.61 -12.89
N GLY A 210 7.61 13.31 -11.92
CA GLY A 210 8.33 14.32 -11.15
C GLY A 210 9.50 13.72 -10.37
N ALA A 211 9.30 12.57 -9.70
CA ALA A 211 10.33 11.87 -8.98
C ALA A 211 11.44 11.33 -9.91
N GLU A 212 11.10 10.81 -11.09
CA GLU A 212 12.08 10.40 -12.11
C GLU A 212 12.91 11.59 -12.62
N ALA A 213 12.30 12.75 -12.80
CA ALA A 213 13.01 14.00 -13.20
C ALA A 213 13.99 14.50 -12.12
N LEU A 214 13.81 14.08 -10.87
CA LEU A 214 14.71 14.38 -9.74
C LEU A 214 15.74 13.29 -9.47
N ALA A 215 15.90 12.28 -10.33
CA ALA A 215 16.65 11.06 -10.04
C ALA A 215 18.08 11.31 -9.48
N LEU A 216 18.80 12.31 -9.99
CA LEU A 216 20.15 12.68 -9.53
C LEU A 216 20.14 13.76 -8.41
N ARG A 217 18.98 14.18 -7.93
CA ARG A 217 18.80 15.26 -6.95
C ARG A 217 18.07 14.83 -5.68
N LYS A 218 17.96 13.52 -5.44
CA LYS A 218 17.24 12.97 -4.28
C LYS A 218 18.07 12.95 -3.01
N GLY A 219 19.35 13.30 -3.08
CA GLY A 219 20.26 13.24 -1.94
C GLY A 219 20.58 11.80 -1.53
N VAL A 220 20.50 11.51 -0.23
CA VAL A 220 20.75 10.16 0.27
C VAL A 220 19.76 9.17 -0.34
N MET A 221 20.30 8.08 -0.87
CA MET A 221 19.51 6.96 -1.38
C MET A 221 19.29 5.95 -0.27
N PHE A 222 18.03 5.70 0.04
CA PHE A 222 17.64 4.67 0.99
C PHE A 222 17.60 3.30 0.32
N GLU A 223 17.75 2.28 1.13
CA GLU A 223 17.56 0.91 0.69
C GLU A 223 16.12 0.74 0.14
N GLY A 224 16.00 0.07 -1.01
CA GLY A 224 14.74 0.03 -1.75
C GLY A 224 14.38 1.32 -2.51
N GLY A 225 15.29 2.31 -2.58
CA GLY A 225 15.09 3.56 -3.32
C GLY A 225 14.23 4.60 -2.59
N ASN A 226 14.19 5.81 -3.13
CA ASN A 226 13.48 6.95 -2.54
C ASN A 226 12.03 7.06 -3.01
N ASP A 227 11.60 6.26 -3.98
CA ASP A 227 10.24 6.24 -4.50
C ASP A 227 9.46 5.09 -3.86
N LYS A 228 8.49 5.42 -3.02
CA LYS A 228 7.74 4.45 -2.22
C LYS A 228 6.31 4.32 -2.73
N LEU A 229 5.76 3.09 -2.66
CA LEU A 229 4.37 2.82 -2.99
C LEU A 229 3.53 2.78 -1.72
N TYR A 230 2.39 3.45 -1.74
CA TYR A 230 1.39 3.41 -0.68
C TYR A 230 0.12 2.75 -1.23
N LEU A 231 0.02 1.45 -1.03
CA LEU A 231 -1.04 0.60 -1.57
C LEU A 231 -2.20 0.45 -0.57
N PRO A 232 -3.37 -0.04 -0.98
CA PRO A 232 -4.42 -0.44 -0.04
C PRO A 232 -3.86 -1.36 1.05
N MET A 233 -4.50 -1.40 2.20
CA MET A 233 -4.08 -2.23 3.32
C MET A 233 -4.01 -3.69 2.89
N LYS A 234 -2.90 -4.34 3.21
CA LYS A 234 -2.80 -5.80 3.13
C LYS A 234 -3.65 -6.46 4.19
N PHE A 235 -3.93 -7.73 4.03
CA PHE A 235 -4.76 -8.47 4.98
C PHE A 235 -4.26 -8.37 6.42
N SER A 236 -2.95 -8.46 6.65
CA SER A 236 -2.36 -8.28 7.97
C SER A 236 -2.56 -6.87 8.55
N GLU A 237 -2.49 -5.82 7.74
CA GLU A 237 -2.79 -4.45 8.17
C GLU A 237 -4.29 -4.24 8.39
N TYR A 238 -5.12 -4.88 7.55
CA TYR A 238 -6.58 -4.91 7.73
C TYR A 238 -6.98 -5.49 9.08
N ILE A 239 -6.40 -6.61 9.50
CA ILE A 239 -6.71 -7.23 10.79
C ILE A 239 -6.41 -6.27 11.94
N VAL A 240 -5.21 -5.66 11.94
CA VAL A 240 -4.82 -4.69 12.96
C VAL A 240 -5.80 -3.52 13.02
N TYR A 241 -6.12 -2.94 11.87
CA TYR A 241 -7.05 -1.83 11.77
C TYR A 241 -8.47 -2.22 12.20
N ARG A 242 -8.94 -3.39 11.79
CA ARG A 242 -10.27 -3.93 12.11
C ARG A 242 -10.45 -4.19 13.61
N GLU A 243 -9.45 -4.79 14.26
CA GLU A 243 -9.47 -5.02 15.70
C GLU A 243 -9.42 -3.73 16.49
N GLU A 244 -8.60 -2.78 16.09
CA GLU A 244 -8.54 -1.47 16.74
C GLU A 244 -9.87 -0.72 16.66
N LEU A 245 -10.56 -0.79 15.52
CA LEU A 245 -11.90 -0.21 15.37
C LEU A 245 -12.94 -0.87 16.26
N SER A 246 -12.83 -2.17 16.52
CA SER A 246 -13.78 -2.94 17.32
C SER A 246 -13.40 -3.04 18.81
N GLY A 247 -12.25 -2.49 19.21
CA GLY A 247 -11.73 -2.56 20.58
C GLY A 247 -11.14 -3.94 20.95
N ARG A 248 -11.02 -4.87 20.00
CA ARG A 248 -10.29 -6.13 20.17
C ARG A 248 -8.79 -5.90 20.06
N LYS A 249 -7.98 -6.78 20.66
CA LYS A 249 -6.51 -6.62 20.64
C LYS A 249 -5.74 -7.93 20.48
N GLU A 250 -6.41 -9.03 20.27
CA GLU A 250 -5.79 -10.37 20.30
C GLU A 250 -4.81 -10.54 19.13
N LEU A 251 -5.31 -10.50 17.90
CA LEU A 251 -4.48 -10.63 16.71
C LEU A 251 -3.64 -9.37 16.44
N SER A 252 -4.17 -8.17 16.72
CA SER A 252 -3.41 -6.95 16.53
C SER A 252 -2.16 -6.89 17.41
N SER A 253 -2.23 -7.39 18.66
CA SER A 253 -1.05 -7.47 19.53
C SER A 253 0.02 -8.42 19.00
N ILE A 254 -0.38 -9.54 18.38
CA ILE A 254 0.54 -10.48 17.74
C ILE A 254 1.14 -9.85 16.48
N LEU A 255 0.30 -9.36 15.56
CA LEU A 255 0.73 -8.83 14.27
C LEU A 255 1.53 -7.52 14.35
N THR A 256 1.60 -6.89 15.51
CA THR A 256 2.47 -5.72 15.76
C THR A 256 3.79 -6.09 16.43
N GLN A 257 4.06 -7.37 16.72
CA GLN A 257 5.37 -7.84 17.14
C GLN A 257 6.41 -7.76 16.01
N GLU A 258 7.68 -7.73 16.34
CA GLU A 258 8.77 -7.61 15.36
C GLU A 258 8.71 -8.66 14.25
N SER A 259 8.39 -9.92 14.59
CA SER A 259 8.27 -11.04 13.65
C SER A 259 7.27 -10.79 12.51
N TYR A 260 6.30 -9.90 12.72
CA TYR A 260 5.32 -9.51 11.70
C TYR A 260 5.45 -8.06 11.26
N LEU A 261 6.02 -7.20 12.10
CA LEU A 261 6.19 -5.77 11.80
C LEU A 261 7.34 -5.53 10.83
N LYS A 262 8.48 -6.17 11.08
CA LYS A 262 9.68 -6.04 10.24
C LYS A 262 9.58 -6.87 8.96
N VAL A 263 9.95 -6.28 7.84
CA VAL A 263 9.94 -6.96 6.53
C VAL A 263 10.91 -8.14 6.52
N GLU A 264 12.07 -7.95 7.11
CA GLU A 264 13.16 -8.95 7.19
C GLU A 264 12.69 -10.21 7.92
N GLU A 265 12.01 -10.06 9.04
CA GLU A 265 11.49 -11.19 9.84
C GLU A 265 10.44 -11.98 9.09
N ARG A 266 9.50 -11.29 8.44
CA ARG A 266 8.48 -11.96 7.61
C ARG A 266 9.10 -12.69 6.43
N ARG A 267 10.13 -12.13 5.84
CA ARG A 267 10.85 -12.77 4.74
C ARG A 267 11.61 -14.00 5.21
N ALA A 268 12.25 -13.93 6.38
CA ALA A 268 12.91 -15.08 6.99
C ALA A 268 11.90 -16.20 7.28
N THR A 269 10.74 -15.87 7.83
CA THR A 269 9.63 -16.83 8.05
C THR A 269 9.17 -17.45 6.73
N PHE A 270 9.00 -16.67 5.68
CA PHE A 270 8.62 -17.20 4.37
C PHE A 270 9.73 -18.06 3.74
N GLU A 271 10.98 -17.69 3.92
CA GLU A 271 12.13 -18.47 3.45
C GLU A 271 12.20 -19.85 4.10
N GLU A 272 11.97 -19.92 5.41
CA GLU A 272 11.88 -21.16 6.17
C GLU A 272 10.71 -22.02 5.69
N LEU A 273 9.52 -21.43 5.48
CA LEU A 273 8.33 -22.10 4.99
C LEU A 273 8.55 -22.82 3.65
N VAL A 274 9.29 -22.19 2.74
CA VAL A 274 9.56 -22.74 1.39
C VAL A 274 10.83 -23.59 1.31
N ASN A 275 11.55 -23.76 2.41
CA ASN A 275 12.74 -24.60 2.48
C ASN A 275 12.35 -26.09 2.47
N PRO A 276 12.86 -26.94 1.55
CA PRO A 276 12.51 -28.35 1.47
C PRO A 276 12.78 -29.16 2.74
N GLU A 277 13.77 -28.76 3.53
CA GLU A 277 14.20 -29.46 4.75
C GLU A 277 13.69 -28.80 6.05
N GLY A 278 13.02 -27.64 5.96
CA GLY A 278 12.52 -26.91 7.13
C GLY A 278 11.23 -27.48 7.71
N ASP A 279 10.88 -27.07 8.90
CA ASP A 279 9.56 -27.33 9.52
C ASP A 279 8.57 -26.19 9.22
N ILE A 280 7.39 -26.24 9.81
CA ILE A 280 6.47 -25.10 9.79
C ILE A 280 7.07 -24.00 10.68
N PRO A 281 7.21 -22.77 10.18
CA PRO A 281 7.80 -21.69 10.96
C PRO A 281 6.94 -21.31 12.18
N HIS A 282 7.60 -21.11 13.32
CA HIS A 282 6.95 -20.76 14.58
C HIS A 282 5.96 -19.56 14.49
N PRO A 283 6.22 -18.47 13.73
CA PRO A 283 5.23 -17.40 13.59
C PRO A 283 3.90 -17.87 12.98
N LEU A 284 3.89 -18.86 12.10
CA LEU A 284 2.65 -19.42 11.54
C LEU A 284 1.93 -20.33 12.53
N GLU A 285 2.67 -21.17 13.28
CA GLU A 285 2.10 -21.98 14.36
C GLU A 285 1.46 -21.12 15.45
N HIS A 286 2.06 -19.97 15.76
CA HIS A 286 1.53 -19.01 16.74
C HIS A 286 0.20 -18.36 16.29
N LEU A 287 -0.06 -18.26 14.98
CA LEU A 287 -1.32 -17.78 14.44
C LEU A 287 -2.38 -18.88 14.27
N GLU A 288 -2.00 -20.14 14.27
CA GLU A 288 -2.92 -21.27 14.02
C GLU A 288 -4.11 -21.32 14.99
N PRO A 289 -3.96 -21.06 16.30
CA PRO A 289 -5.10 -21.03 17.25
C PRO A 289 -6.18 -20.02 16.88
N TYR A 290 -5.84 -18.98 16.15
CA TYR A 290 -6.75 -17.89 15.74
C TYR A 290 -7.35 -18.09 14.34
N LEU A 291 -7.26 -19.29 13.80
CA LEU A 291 -7.62 -19.56 12.42
C LEU A 291 -9.09 -19.27 12.09
N GLU A 292 -10.01 -19.45 13.07
CA GLU A 292 -11.43 -19.10 12.89
C GLU A 292 -11.64 -17.60 12.73
N ASP A 293 -11.02 -16.79 13.59
CA ASP A 293 -11.08 -15.34 13.50
C ASP A 293 -10.43 -14.84 12.22
N LEU A 294 -9.29 -15.43 11.84
CA LEU A 294 -8.60 -15.11 10.59
C LEU A 294 -9.47 -15.42 9.36
N HIS A 295 -10.23 -16.52 9.36
CA HIS A 295 -11.19 -16.82 8.30
C HIS A 295 -12.35 -15.81 8.26
N ALA A 296 -12.88 -15.43 9.41
CA ALA A 296 -13.93 -14.40 9.49
C ALA A 296 -13.42 -13.06 8.95
N TYR A 297 -12.24 -12.63 9.37
CA TYR A 297 -11.61 -11.42 8.87
C TYR A 297 -11.30 -11.48 7.37
N LEU A 298 -10.90 -12.65 6.84
CA LEU A 298 -10.67 -12.80 5.40
C LEU A 298 -11.98 -12.66 4.62
N ASN A 299 -13.07 -13.23 5.08
CA ASN A 299 -14.37 -13.06 4.42
C ASN A 299 -14.81 -11.58 4.39
N ASP A 300 -14.63 -10.86 5.50
CA ASP A 300 -14.89 -9.42 5.57
C ASP A 300 -13.96 -8.64 4.62
N TYR A 301 -12.67 -8.99 4.58
CA TYR A 301 -11.69 -8.35 3.70
C TYR A 301 -12.00 -8.54 2.21
N LEU A 302 -12.54 -9.70 1.82
CA LEU A 302 -12.97 -9.94 0.44
C LEU A 302 -14.15 -9.04 0.02
N ILE A 303 -14.87 -8.47 0.99
CA ILE A 303 -15.99 -7.54 0.75
C ILE A 303 -15.51 -6.09 0.82
N THR A 304 -14.73 -5.74 1.85
CA THR A 304 -14.35 -4.35 2.15
C THR A 304 -13.11 -3.90 1.40
N GLY A 305 -12.24 -4.85 1.03
CA GLY A 305 -10.88 -4.53 0.60
C GLY A 305 -10.04 -3.87 1.69
N GLY A 306 -8.94 -3.25 1.28
CA GLY A 306 -7.97 -2.59 2.14
C GLY A 306 -8.10 -1.06 2.21
N TYR A 307 -9.23 -0.49 1.84
CA TYR A 307 -9.43 0.96 1.89
C TYR A 307 -10.01 1.41 3.24
N PRO A 308 -9.34 2.33 3.96
CA PRO A 308 -9.71 2.70 5.33
C PRO A 308 -11.16 3.12 5.50
N LEU A 309 -11.70 3.93 4.60
CA LEU A 309 -13.08 4.42 4.68
C LEU A 309 -14.11 3.29 4.51
N ALA A 310 -13.87 2.35 3.60
CA ALA A 310 -14.75 1.20 3.40
C ALA A 310 -14.77 0.29 4.64
N ILE A 311 -13.59 0.03 5.21
CA ILE A 311 -13.44 -0.76 6.43
C ILE A 311 -14.17 -0.08 7.60
N LEU A 312 -13.94 1.22 7.79
CA LEU A 312 -14.58 2.01 8.85
C LEU A 312 -16.11 1.95 8.75
N GLN A 313 -16.68 2.21 7.58
CA GLN A 313 -18.13 2.17 7.39
C GLN A 313 -18.70 0.76 7.62
N TYR A 314 -18.00 -0.28 7.16
CA TYR A 314 -18.41 -1.65 7.39
C TYR A 314 -18.44 -2.00 8.88
N VAL A 315 -17.43 -1.58 9.64
CA VAL A 315 -17.36 -1.82 11.09
C VAL A 315 -18.44 -1.06 11.84
N GLU A 316 -18.64 0.22 11.52
CA GLU A 316 -19.58 1.09 12.24
C GLU A 316 -21.04 0.85 11.88
N ARG A 317 -21.33 0.47 10.61
CA ARG A 317 -22.70 0.45 10.08
C ARG A 317 -23.13 -0.90 9.52
N GLY A 318 -22.25 -1.89 9.51
CA GLY A 318 -22.48 -3.21 8.90
C GLY A 318 -22.61 -3.16 7.37
N ARG A 319 -22.34 -2.00 6.73
CA ARG A 319 -22.41 -1.83 5.27
C ARG A 319 -21.52 -0.70 4.78
N ILE A 320 -21.19 -0.75 3.49
CA ILE A 320 -20.44 0.31 2.80
C ILE A 320 -21.43 1.10 1.93
N ALA A 321 -21.41 2.43 2.05
CA ALA A 321 -22.28 3.30 1.28
C ALA A 321 -21.92 3.28 -0.23
N PRO A 322 -22.90 3.34 -1.14
CA PRO A 322 -22.66 3.33 -2.59
C PRO A 322 -21.69 4.43 -3.05
N GLU A 323 -21.71 5.58 -2.38
CA GLU A 323 -20.86 6.74 -2.68
C GLU A 323 -19.38 6.42 -2.56
N VAL A 324 -18.99 5.50 -1.65
CA VAL A 324 -17.60 5.07 -1.49
C VAL A 324 -17.12 4.39 -2.77
N TYR A 325 -17.92 3.55 -3.37
CA TYR A 325 -17.56 2.84 -4.61
C TYR A 325 -17.55 3.78 -5.82
N SER A 326 -18.59 4.62 -5.97
CA SER A 326 -18.68 5.55 -7.10
C SER A 326 -17.54 6.56 -7.09
N GLU A 327 -17.16 7.05 -5.92
CA GLU A 327 -16.06 8.00 -5.78
C GLU A 327 -14.71 7.44 -6.30
N TYR A 328 -14.42 6.14 -6.08
CA TYR A 328 -13.22 5.51 -6.64
C TYR A 328 -13.26 5.47 -8.16
N VAL A 329 -14.40 5.11 -8.72
CA VAL A 329 -14.54 5.00 -10.16
C VAL A 329 -14.48 6.38 -10.81
N ASP A 330 -15.21 7.36 -10.29
CA ASP A 330 -15.20 8.73 -10.79
C ASP A 330 -13.79 9.33 -10.79
N LEU A 331 -13.04 9.09 -9.72
CA LEU A 331 -11.66 9.55 -9.63
C LEU A 331 -10.75 8.85 -10.66
N MET A 332 -10.92 7.56 -10.87
CA MET A 332 -10.19 6.81 -11.91
C MET A 332 -10.51 7.33 -13.31
N LEU A 333 -11.80 7.57 -13.62
CA LEU A 333 -12.23 8.09 -14.91
C LEU A 333 -11.69 9.50 -15.16
N LYS A 334 -11.81 10.41 -14.19
CA LYS A 334 -11.25 11.77 -14.26
C LYS A 334 -9.74 11.77 -14.49
N ASP A 335 -9.03 10.87 -13.82
CA ASP A 335 -7.59 10.73 -14.01
C ASP A 335 -7.26 10.21 -15.41
N ALA A 336 -8.04 9.29 -15.97
CA ALA A 336 -7.87 8.80 -17.35
C ALA A 336 -8.03 9.91 -18.39
N VAL A 337 -9.05 10.75 -18.26
CA VAL A 337 -9.28 11.92 -19.14
C VAL A 337 -8.09 12.89 -19.08
N ARG A 338 -7.57 13.15 -17.90
CA ARG A 338 -6.35 13.98 -17.74
C ARG A 338 -5.14 13.39 -18.47
N TRP A 339 -5.11 12.10 -18.68
CA TRP A 339 -4.11 11.36 -19.46
C TRP A 339 -4.41 11.30 -20.97
N GLY A 340 -5.51 11.92 -21.40
CA GLY A 340 -5.94 11.94 -22.79
C GLY A 340 -6.62 10.65 -23.24
N LEU A 341 -7.13 9.85 -22.29
CA LEU A 341 -7.88 8.63 -22.55
C LEU A 341 -9.39 8.91 -22.56
N SER A 342 -10.16 8.18 -23.37
CA SER A 342 -11.63 8.24 -23.38
C SER A 342 -12.20 7.42 -22.24
N GLU A 343 -13.17 7.99 -21.51
CA GLU A 343 -13.91 7.29 -20.46
C GLU A 343 -14.68 6.08 -21.00
N ASP A 344 -15.41 6.25 -22.11
CA ASP A 344 -16.22 5.18 -22.71
C ASP A 344 -15.35 4.00 -23.13
N LEU A 345 -14.20 4.28 -23.73
CA LEU A 345 -13.29 3.23 -24.15
C LEU A 345 -12.62 2.54 -22.96
N LEU A 346 -12.31 3.30 -21.90
CA LEU A 346 -11.80 2.72 -20.65
C LEU A 346 -12.82 1.78 -20.01
N LEU A 347 -14.07 2.20 -19.93
CA LEU A 347 -15.16 1.36 -19.42
C LEU A 347 -15.38 0.12 -20.29
N SER A 348 -15.25 0.23 -21.61
CA SER A 348 -15.34 -0.90 -22.54
C SER A 348 -14.20 -1.90 -22.30
N VAL A 349 -12.97 -1.43 -22.09
CA VAL A 349 -11.82 -2.29 -21.74
C VAL A 349 -12.06 -3.00 -20.41
N ILE A 350 -12.52 -2.27 -19.38
CA ILE A 350 -12.84 -2.83 -18.06
C ILE A 350 -13.96 -3.86 -18.16
N HIS A 351 -15.02 -3.57 -18.92
CA HIS A 351 -16.13 -4.50 -19.15
C HIS A 351 -15.62 -5.84 -19.71
N GLU A 352 -14.78 -5.82 -20.73
CA GLU A 352 -14.20 -7.03 -21.31
C GLU A 352 -13.26 -7.79 -20.37
N LEU A 353 -12.51 -7.09 -19.53
CA LEU A 353 -11.69 -7.72 -18.49
C LEU A 353 -12.53 -8.43 -17.43
N LEU A 354 -13.69 -7.86 -17.09
CA LEU A 354 -14.61 -8.39 -16.11
C LEU A 354 -15.64 -9.37 -16.69
N ALA A 355 -15.81 -9.40 -18.02
CA ALA A 355 -16.77 -10.29 -18.67
C ALA A 355 -16.51 -11.76 -18.28
N PRO A 356 -17.54 -12.52 -17.86
CA PRO A 356 -17.37 -13.93 -17.59
C PRO A 356 -16.88 -14.66 -18.83
N PRO A 357 -16.13 -15.78 -18.69
CA PRO A 357 -15.86 -16.65 -19.82
C PRO A 357 -17.19 -17.10 -20.43
N LEU A 358 -17.23 -17.15 -21.76
CA LEU A 358 -18.34 -17.71 -22.50
C LEU A 358 -18.52 -19.18 -22.08
N GLY A 359 -19.51 -19.46 -21.23
CA GLY A 359 -19.89 -20.80 -20.78
C GLY A 359 -20.43 -20.82 -19.33
N PRO A 360 -21.45 -21.67 -19.06
CA PRO A 360 -22.12 -21.69 -17.76
C PRO A 360 -21.32 -22.26 -16.58
N CYS A 361 -20.09 -22.73 -16.79
CA CYS A 361 -19.24 -23.39 -15.79
C CYS A 361 -17.82 -22.86 -15.66
N SER A 362 -17.54 -21.61 -15.97
CA SER A 362 -16.18 -21.12 -15.78
C SER A 362 -15.97 -20.71 -14.31
N THR A 363 -15.45 -21.65 -13.55
CA THR A 363 -14.96 -21.45 -12.17
C THR A 363 -13.55 -20.83 -12.12
N THR A 364 -12.94 -20.53 -13.28
CA THR A 364 -11.60 -19.93 -13.33
C THR A 364 -11.69 -18.42 -13.15
N PRO A 365 -11.08 -17.91 -12.09
CA PRO A 365 -11.30 -16.53 -11.64
C PRO A 365 -10.64 -15.46 -12.51
N ILE A 366 -9.41 -15.71 -12.95
CA ILE A 366 -8.60 -14.73 -13.69
C ILE A 366 -8.10 -15.37 -14.98
N LYS A 367 -8.44 -14.75 -16.11
CA LYS A 367 -8.11 -15.27 -17.43
C LYS A 367 -6.79 -14.72 -17.95
N GLU A 368 -6.16 -15.55 -18.79
CA GLU A 368 -5.14 -15.04 -19.72
C GLU A 368 -5.76 -14.03 -20.70
N VAL A 369 -5.23 -12.82 -20.73
CA VAL A 369 -5.68 -11.76 -21.62
C VAL A 369 -4.68 -11.64 -22.79
N SER A 370 -5.18 -11.90 -23.98
CA SER A 370 -4.47 -11.58 -25.23
C SER A 370 -4.83 -10.17 -25.66
N LEU A 371 -3.83 -9.32 -25.86
CA LEU A 371 -4.06 -7.94 -26.32
C LEU A 371 -4.80 -7.89 -27.67
N ASN A 372 -4.51 -8.81 -28.59
CA ASN A 372 -5.21 -8.87 -29.88
C ASN A 372 -6.69 -9.25 -29.70
N THR A 373 -6.96 -10.23 -28.84
CA THR A 373 -8.35 -10.64 -28.56
C THR A 373 -9.14 -9.50 -27.91
N LEU A 374 -8.54 -8.79 -26.96
CA LEU A 374 -9.17 -7.66 -26.29
C LEU A 374 -9.38 -6.49 -27.27
N ALA A 375 -8.38 -6.19 -28.12
CA ALA A 375 -8.46 -5.15 -29.13
C ALA A 375 -9.60 -5.39 -30.13
N ASN A 376 -9.74 -6.64 -30.61
CA ASN A 376 -10.82 -7.03 -31.52
C ASN A 376 -12.21 -6.89 -30.87
N LYS A 377 -12.33 -7.27 -29.59
CA LYS A 377 -13.61 -7.18 -28.86
C LYS A 377 -14.03 -5.74 -28.61
N VAL A 378 -13.08 -4.87 -28.27
CA VAL A 378 -13.33 -3.45 -28.03
C VAL A 378 -13.41 -2.64 -29.34
N GLY A 379 -12.98 -3.19 -30.46
CA GLY A 379 -13.03 -2.54 -31.77
C GLY A 379 -11.96 -1.48 -32.00
N VAL A 380 -10.78 -1.61 -31.37
CA VAL A 380 -9.69 -0.62 -31.47
C VAL A 380 -8.35 -1.30 -31.76
N SER A 381 -7.31 -0.49 -31.99
CA SER A 381 -5.97 -1.04 -32.25
C SER A 381 -5.36 -1.68 -30.99
N HIS A 382 -4.46 -2.65 -31.20
CA HIS A 382 -3.64 -3.27 -30.15
C HIS A 382 -2.89 -2.23 -29.28
N ASN A 383 -2.31 -1.20 -29.92
CA ASN A 383 -1.58 -0.15 -29.20
C ASN A 383 -2.52 0.71 -28.33
N THR A 384 -3.72 0.95 -28.81
CA THR A 384 -4.75 1.66 -28.05
C THR A 384 -5.10 0.89 -26.78
N VAL A 385 -5.48 -0.40 -26.90
CA VAL A 385 -5.79 -1.23 -25.72
C VAL A 385 -4.62 -1.28 -24.74
N LYS A 386 -3.40 -1.43 -25.28
CA LYS A 386 -2.19 -1.42 -24.44
C LYS A 386 -2.07 -0.15 -23.62
N SER A 387 -2.33 1.03 -24.19
CA SER A 387 -2.28 2.30 -23.47
C SER A 387 -3.28 2.35 -22.31
N TYR A 388 -4.49 1.81 -22.48
CA TYR A 388 -5.49 1.71 -21.42
C TYR A 388 -5.09 0.73 -20.32
N LEU A 389 -4.54 -0.42 -20.67
CA LEU A 389 -4.03 -1.38 -19.68
C LEU A 389 -2.83 -0.81 -18.91
N ASP A 390 -1.89 -0.15 -19.60
CA ASP A 390 -0.75 0.51 -18.97
C ASP A 390 -1.22 1.60 -17.99
N TYR A 391 -2.26 2.37 -18.36
CA TYR A 391 -2.89 3.33 -17.45
C TYR A 391 -3.47 2.63 -16.21
N LEU A 392 -4.31 1.59 -16.38
CA LEU A 392 -4.94 0.88 -15.26
C LEU A 392 -3.90 0.27 -14.31
N VAL A 393 -2.77 -0.19 -14.84
CA VAL A 393 -1.68 -0.71 -14.02
C VAL A 393 -0.95 0.39 -13.26
N GLU A 394 -0.64 1.51 -13.89
CA GLU A 394 0.05 2.63 -13.24
C GLU A 394 -0.87 3.41 -12.27
N ALA A 395 -2.20 3.36 -12.48
CA ALA A 395 -3.22 3.90 -11.59
C ALA A 395 -3.54 2.99 -10.38
N PHE A 396 -2.85 1.85 -10.24
CA PHE A 396 -3.09 0.85 -9.19
C PHE A 396 -4.51 0.24 -9.20
N VAL A 397 -5.11 0.14 -10.37
CA VAL A 397 -6.35 -0.60 -10.57
C VAL A 397 -6.05 -2.07 -10.84
N LEU A 398 -5.02 -2.33 -11.68
CA LEU A 398 -4.60 -3.67 -12.08
C LEU A 398 -3.14 -3.95 -11.73
N HIS A 399 -2.86 -5.20 -11.37
CA HIS A 399 -1.53 -5.80 -11.31
C HIS A 399 -1.34 -6.77 -12.47
N GLU A 400 -0.29 -6.55 -13.26
CA GLU A 400 0.04 -7.36 -14.41
C GLU A 400 0.99 -8.49 -14.05
N VAL A 401 0.62 -9.73 -14.36
CA VAL A 401 1.41 -10.95 -14.13
C VAL A 401 1.73 -11.60 -15.47
N SER A 402 3.02 -11.77 -15.76
CA SER A 402 3.52 -12.33 -17.02
C SER A 402 3.59 -13.85 -16.99
N LYS A 403 3.43 -14.48 -18.16
CA LYS A 403 3.56 -15.93 -18.34
C LYS A 403 5.02 -16.35 -18.39
N LEU A 404 5.41 -17.35 -17.61
CA LEU A 404 6.68 -18.04 -17.74
C LEU A 404 6.63 -19.10 -18.84
N LYS A 405 7.66 -19.15 -19.65
CA LYS A 405 7.92 -20.28 -20.58
C LYS A 405 8.62 -21.42 -19.86
N ASP A 406 9.59 -21.05 -19.03
CA ASP A 406 10.42 -21.96 -18.26
C ASP A 406 10.59 -21.37 -16.85
N PRO A 407 10.03 -22.03 -15.82
CA PRO A 407 10.11 -21.54 -14.45
C PRO A 407 11.53 -21.64 -13.86
N VAL A 408 12.37 -22.56 -14.36
CA VAL A 408 13.77 -22.69 -13.90
C VAL A 408 14.63 -21.53 -14.38
N LYS A 409 14.41 -21.11 -15.64
CA LYS A 409 15.18 -20.02 -16.28
C LYS A 409 14.54 -18.65 -16.13
N LEU A 410 13.35 -18.57 -15.54
CA LEU A 410 12.54 -17.34 -15.42
C LEU A 410 12.36 -16.60 -16.76
N THR A 411 12.20 -17.34 -17.84
CA THR A 411 12.10 -16.75 -19.18
C THR A 411 10.66 -16.39 -19.51
N THR A 412 10.46 -15.16 -19.97
CA THR A 412 9.18 -14.63 -20.44
C THR A 412 9.32 -14.17 -21.90
N THR A 413 8.19 -13.96 -22.57
CA THR A 413 8.18 -13.25 -23.86
C THR A 413 7.14 -12.13 -23.85
N PRO A 414 7.46 -10.97 -24.45
CA PRO A 414 6.53 -9.83 -24.48
C PRO A 414 5.20 -10.13 -25.18
N LYS A 415 5.19 -11.09 -26.11
CA LYS A 415 4.01 -11.48 -26.93
C LYS A 415 3.09 -12.50 -26.25
N THR A 416 3.48 -13.04 -25.06
CA THR A 416 2.62 -14.00 -24.37
C THR A 416 1.43 -13.31 -23.72
N PRO A 417 0.27 -13.98 -23.63
CA PRO A 417 -0.84 -13.49 -22.82
C PRO A 417 -0.42 -13.23 -21.38
N LYS A 418 -1.12 -12.32 -20.72
CA LYS A 418 -0.88 -11.92 -19.33
C LYS A 418 -2.12 -12.16 -18.51
N LYS A 419 -1.95 -12.36 -17.21
CA LYS A 419 -3.05 -12.28 -16.24
C LYS A 419 -3.05 -10.86 -15.62
N TYR A 420 -4.26 -10.34 -15.36
CA TYR A 420 -4.46 -9.05 -14.69
C TYR A 420 -5.30 -9.25 -13.45
N TYR A 421 -4.75 -8.89 -12.30
CA TYR A 421 -5.40 -8.96 -11.00
C TYR A 421 -5.78 -7.56 -10.54
N PHE A 422 -6.94 -7.39 -9.95
CA PHE A 422 -7.30 -6.11 -9.32
C PHE A 422 -6.49 -5.91 -8.05
N TRP A 423 -6.02 -4.69 -7.80
CA TRP A 423 -5.23 -4.41 -6.60
C TRP A 423 -5.99 -4.62 -5.31
N ASP A 424 -7.32 -4.57 -5.36
CA ASP A 424 -8.14 -4.59 -4.16
C ASP A 424 -9.54 -5.13 -4.44
N PRO A 425 -10.15 -5.91 -3.51
CA PRO A 425 -11.53 -6.38 -3.62
C PRO A 425 -12.57 -5.29 -3.79
N LEU A 426 -12.40 -4.11 -3.12
CA LEU A 426 -13.31 -2.98 -3.26
C LEU A 426 -13.36 -2.46 -4.69
N ILE A 427 -12.18 -2.31 -5.32
CA ILE A 427 -12.07 -1.88 -6.72
C ILE A 427 -12.77 -2.88 -7.64
N TYR A 428 -12.53 -4.18 -7.43
CA TYR A 428 -13.22 -5.22 -8.19
C TYR A 428 -14.74 -5.10 -8.08
N THR A 429 -15.28 -4.95 -6.87
CA THR A 429 -16.71 -4.78 -6.63
C THR A 429 -17.25 -3.50 -7.26
N ALA A 430 -16.55 -2.37 -7.12
CA ALA A 430 -16.93 -1.09 -7.71
C ALA A 430 -17.06 -1.18 -9.24
N LEU A 431 -16.08 -1.76 -9.90
CA LEU A 431 -16.07 -1.90 -11.36
C LEU A 431 -17.11 -2.92 -11.85
N ARG A 432 -17.33 -4.01 -11.11
CA ARG A 432 -18.41 -4.97 -11.39
C ARG A 432 -19.78 -4.32 -11.31
N SER A 433 -20.03 -3.46 -10.31
CA SER A 433 -21.33 -2.81 -10.15
C SER A 433 -21.69 -1.93 -11.34
N ILE A 434 -20.70 -1.21 -11.91
CA ILE A 434 -20.91 -0.41 -13.13
C ILE A 434 -21.20 -1.31 -14.32
N THR A 435 -20.42 -2.38 -14.48
CA THR A 435 -20.60 -3.35 -15.57
C THR A 435 -22.00 -3.97 -15.55
N TYR A 436 -22.56 -4.21 -14.36
CA TYR A 436 -23.93 -4.75 -14.20
C TYR A 436 -25.01 -3.66 -14.11
N GLY A 437 -24.68 -2.38 -14.07
CA GLY A 437 -25.62 -1.28 -13.89
C GLY A 437 -26.31 -1.30 -12.52
N VAL A 438 -25.64 -1.79 -11.48
CA VAL A 438 -26.21 -1.94 -10.13
C VAL A 438 -25.91 -0.70 -9.30
N ARG A 439 -26.95 -0.17 -8.63
CA ARG A 439 -26.86 1.04 -7.80
C ARG A 439 -26.28 0.80 -6.40
N ASP A 440 -26.36 -0.43 -5.88
CA ASP A 440 -25.82 -0.79 -4.56
C ASP A 440 -24.71 -1.85 -4.71
N PRO A 441 -23.46 -1.43 -4.83
CA PRO A 441 -22.33 -2.34 -4.99
C PRO A 441 -22.11 -3.26 -3.78
N TYR A 442 -22.42 -2.77 -2.57
CA TYR A 442 -22.30 -3.59 -1.36
C TYR A 442 -23.31 -4.75 -1.39
N ALA A 443 -24.57 -4.47 -1.68
CA ALA A 443 -25.58 -5.53 -1.80
C ALA A 443 -25.22 -6.54 -2.90
N LEU A 444 -24.68 -6.07 -4.02
CA LEU A 444 -24.17 -6.94 -5.10
C LEU A 444 -23.03 -7.83 -4.60
N SER A 445 -22.07 -7.29 -3.84
CA SER A 445 -20.94 -8.07 -3.30
C SER A 445 -21.44 -9.18 -2.37
N ILE A 446 -22.34 -8.88 -1.45
CA ILE A 446 -22.92 -9.89 -0.54
C ILE A 446 -23.65 -10.98 -1.33
N GLN A 447 -24.45 -10.59 -2.31
CA GLN A 447 -25.22 -11.53 -3.14
C GLN A 447 -24.31 -12.45 -3.97
N ARG A 448 -23.17 -11.93 -4.45
CA ARG A 448 -22.27 -12.62 -5.39
C ARG A 448 -20.98 -13.13 -4.77
N ILE A 449 -20.76 -12.94 -3.47
CA ILE A 449 -19.48 -13.29 -2.83
C ILE A 449 -19.09 -14.76 -3.06
N SER A 450 -20.05 -15.67 -3.01
CA SER A 450 -19.79 -17.11 -3.23
C SER A 450 -19.28 -17.41 -4.64
N GLU A 451 -19.76 -16.66 -5.64
CA GLU A 451 -19.34 -16.75 -7.03
C GLU A 451 -17.96 -16.09 -7.23
N TRP A 452 -17.72 -14.96 -6.57
CA TRP A 452 -16.51 -14.17 -6.74
C TRP A 452 -15.34 -14.62 -5.87
N LYS A 453 -15.62 -15.36 -4.79
CA LYS A 453 -14.61 -15.80 -3.81
C LYS A 453 -13.39 -16.46 -4.45
N PRO A 454 -13.51 -17.34 -5.47
CA PRO A 454 -12.35 -17.91 -6.14
C PRO A 454 -11.42 -16.85 -6.73
N ALA A 455 -11.97 -15.92 -7.50
CA ALA A 455 -11.22 -14.84 -8.13
C ALA A 455 -10.59 -13.89 -7.11
N LEU A 456 -11.36 -13.54 -6.09
CA LEU A 456 -10.90 -12.63 -5.04
C LEU A 456 -9.82 -13.26 -4.17
N LEU A 457 -9.93 -14.55 -3.85
CA LEU A 457 -8.92 -15.26 -3.07
C LEU A 457 -7.59 -15.39 -3.83
N GLU A 458 -7.65 -15.76 -5.11
CA GLU A 458 -6.47 -15.79 -5.99
C GLU A 458 -5.85 -14.38 -6.08
N THR A 459 -6.68 -13.36 -6.32
CA THR A 459 -6.25 -11.96 -6.36
C THR A 459 -5.56 -11.53 -5.06
N CYS A 460 -6.20 -11.74 -3.91
CA CYS A 460 -5.62 -11.39 -2.61
C CYS A 460 -4.32 -12.13 -2.35
N THR A 461 -4.24 -13.41 -2.74
CA THR A 461 -3.01 -14.20 -2.58
C THR A 461 -1.89 -13.61 -3.42
N VAL A 462 -2.12 -13.36 -4.72
CA VAL A 462 -1.12 -12.79 -5.62
C VAL A 462 -0.64 -11.42 -5.10
N ILE A 463 -1.55 -10.53 -4.75
CA ILE A 463 -1.21 -9.16 -4.32
C ILE A 463 -0.48 -9.16 -2.97
N ASN A 464 -0.98 -9.88 -1.96
CA ASN A 464 -0.35 -9.88 -0.63
C ASN A 464 1.02 -10.59 -0.66
N VAL A 465 1.13 -11.76 -1.29
CA VAL A 465 2.38 -12.53 -1.34
C VAL A 465 3.44 -11.83 -2.22
N ALA A 466 3.03 -11.10 -3.25
CA ALA A 466 3.95 -10.29 -4.05
C ALA A 466 4.79 -9.32 -3.19
N HIS A 467 4.22 -8.81 -2.10
CA HIS A 467 4.94 -7.93 -1.17
C HIS A 467 6.11 -8.62 -0.47
N LEU A 468 6.07 -9.92 -0.22
CA LEU A 468 7.19 -10.68 0.35
C LEU A 468 8.38 -10.77 -0.59
N SER A 469 8.17 -10.71 -1.90
CA SER A 469 9.24 -10.77 -2.90
C SER A 469 10.11 -9.50 -2.94
N MET A 470 9.65 -8.42 -2.35
CA MET A 470 10.36 -7.14 -2.33
C MET A 470 11.39 -7.14 -1.20
N SER A 471 12.65 -6.90 -1.51
CA SER A 471 13.69 -6.73 -0.48
C SER A 471 13.42 -5.44 0.30
N LEU A 472 13.51 -5.57 1.60
CA LEU A 472 13.53 -4.53 2.62
C LEU A 472 12.36 -3.59 2.66
N GLU A 473 11.74 -3.26 1.59
CA GLU A 473 10.63 -2.34 1.67
C GLU A 473 9.62 -2.64 0.60
N VAL A 474 8.47 -2.86 1.10
CA VAL A 474 7.21 -3.06 0.41
C VAL A 474 6.92 -1.95 -0.64
N PHE A 475 7.80 -0.97 -0.79
CA PHE A 475 7.55 0.26 -1.49
C PHE A 475 8.55 0.51 -2.60
N GLN A 476 8.71 -0.47 -3.47
CA GLN A 476 9.53 -0.32 -4.67
C GLN A 476 8.68 0.01 -5.89
N ASP A 477 9.33 0.28 -7.01
CA ASP A 477 8.66 0.52 -8.29
C ASP A 477 7.80 -0.68 -8.70
N LEU A 478 6.58 -0.44 -9.19
CA LEU A 478 5.70 -1.45 -9.77
C LEU A 478 6.38 -2.32 -10.83
N ARG A 479 7.36 -1.78 -11.55
CA ARG A 479 8.14 -2.54 -12.54
C ARG A 479 8.94 -3.67 -11.90
N LEU A 480 9.45 -3.46 -10.70
CA LEU A 480 10.18 -4.51 -9.97
C LEU A 480 9.20 -5.57 -9.48
N LEU A 481 8.04 -5.16 -8.96
CA LEU A 481 7.01 -6.09 -8.52
C LEU A 481 6.53 -7.00 -9.66
N ARG A 482 6.28 -6.44 -10.85
CA ARG A 482 5.92 -7.22 -12.04
C ARG A 482 7.01 -8.22 -12.47
N ARG A 483 8.28 -7.96 -12.16
CA ARG A 483 9.41 -8.87 -12.43
C ARG A 483 9.63 -9.91 -11.35
N LYS A 484 8.78 -9.94 -10.34
CA LYS A 484 8.83 -10.91 -9.24
C LYS A 484 7.64 -11.86 -9.23
N THR A 485 6.58 -11.52 -9.97
CA THR A 485 5.32 -12.28 -10.01
C THR A 485 5.04 -12.79 -11.42
N TYR A 486 4.84 -14.08 -11.55
CA TYR A 486 4.58 -14.77 -12.81
C TYR A 486 3.49 -15.81 -12.61
N TYR A 487 2.93 -16.31 -13.70
CA TYR A 487 2.20 -17.57 -13.72
C TYR A 487 2.86 -18.53 -14.69
N TYR A 488 2.62 -19.81 -14.51
CA TYR A 488 3.19 -20.84 -15.37
C TYR A 488 2.09 -21.69 -15.98
N LYS A 489 2.23 -21.97 -17.28
CA LYS A 489 1.35 -22.88 -18.00
C LYS A 489 2.17 -23.69 -19.01
N SER A 490 2.30 -24.98 -18.74
CA SER A 490 3.01 -25.92 -19.61
C SER A 490 2.25 -26.19 -20.89
N ARG A 491 2.93 -26.79 -21.88
CA ARG A 491 2.28 -27.29 -23.11
C ARG A 491 1.34 -28.46 -22.82
N ALA A 492 1.59 -29.23 -21.78
CA ALA A 492 0.77 -30.36 -21.34
C ALA A 492 -0.49 -29.95 -20.54
N GLY A 493 -0.69 -28.64 -20.31
CA GLY A 493 -1.87 -28.11 -19.62
C GLY A 493 -1.70 -27.90 -18.12
N THR A 494 -0.52 -28.22 -17.53
CA THR A 494 -0.25 -27.91 -16.11
C THR A 494 -0.20 -26.38 -15.95
N GLU A 495 -1.06 -25.83 -15.11
CA GLU A 495 -1.08 -24.40 -14.78
C GLU A 495 -0.80 -24.21 -13.29
N ILE A 496 0.06 -23.25 -12.95
CA ILE A 496 0.35 -22.75 -11.60
C ILE A 496 -0.06 -21.29 -11.57
N ASP A 497 -0.92 -20.92 -10.61
CA ASP A 497 -1.55 -19.61 -10.53
C ASP A 497 -0.54 -18.49 -10.30
N LEU A 498 0.41 -18.70 -9.41
CA LEU A 498 1.48 -17.76 -9.10
C LEU A 498 2.83 -18.49 -9.02
N VAL A 499 3.82 -17.95 -9.68
CA VAL A 499 5.23 -18.32 -9.54
C VAL A 499 5.95 -17.06 -9.03
N LEU A 500 6.36 -17.11 -7.77
CA LEU A 500 7.00 -15.98 -7.10
C LEU A 500 8.51 -16.07 -7.17
N GLN A 501 9.16 -15.06 -7.70
CA GLN A 501 10.61 -14.92 -7.54
C GLN A 501 10.88 -14.30 -6.17
N PHE A 502 11.32 -15.11 -5.22
CA PHE A 502 11.65 -14.72 -3.87
C PHE A 502 13.14 -14.91 -3.61
N MET A 503 13.86 -13.82 -3.44
CA MET A 503 15.34 -13.83 -3.37
C MET A 503 15.95 -14.55 -4.59
N ASP A 504 16.69 -15.62 -4.36
CA ASP A 504 17.28 -16.53 -5.34
C ASP A 504 16.38 -17.74 -5.66
N LYS A 505 15.27 -17.89 -4.93
CA LYS A 505 14.31 -18.99 -5.07
C LYS A 505 13.15 -18.63 -6.00
N VAL A 506 12.57 -19.64 -6.61
CA VAL A 506 11.37 -19.53 -7.44
C VAL A 506 10.30 -20.45 -6.85
N VAL A 507 9.27 -19.86 -6.27
CA VAL A 507 8.27 -20.57 -5.45
C VAL A 507 6.96 -20.72 -6.23
N PRO A 508 6.53 -21.95 -6.56
CA PRO A 508 5.23 -22.20 -7.17
C PRO A 508 4.13 -22.16 -6.09
N ILE A 509 3.07 -21.42 -6.37
CA ILE A 509 1.93 -21.22 -5.46
C ILE A 509 0.65 -21.48 -6.23
N GLU A 510 -0.16 -22.38 -5.74
CA GLU A 510 -1.46 -22.72 -6.28
C GLU A 510 -2.56 -22.36 -5.29
N VAL A 511 -3.65 -21.76 -5.77
CA VAL A 511 -4.76 -21.30 -4.95
C VAL A 511 -5.98 -22.17 -5.16
N CYS A 512 -6.38 -22.87 -4.11
CA CYS A 512 -7.54 -23.75 -4.09
C CYS A 512 -8.63 -23.16 -3.20
N VAL A 513 -9.79 -22.86 -3.74
CA VAL A 513 -10.91 -22.29 -2.94
C VAL A 513 -11.55 -23.29 -2.01
N GLY A 514 -11.43 -24.58 -2.31
CA GLY A 514 -11.99 -25.66 -1.50
C GLY A 514 -11.34 -25.78 -0.12
N VAL A 515 -12.05 -26.45 0.79
CA VAL A 515 -11.55 -26.76 2.15
C VAL A 515 -10.31 -27.64 2.11
N LYS A 516 -10.20 -28.52 1.11
CA LYS A 516 -9.03 -29.39 0.90
C LYS A 516 -8.61 -29.35 -0.57
N PRO A 517 -7.31 -29.16 -0.85
CA PRO A 517 -6.77 -29.34 -2.20
C PRO A 517 -7.00 -30.78 -2.67
N ASN A 518 -7.35 -30.96 -3.93
CA ASN A 518 -7.44 -32.29 -4.50
C ASN A 518 -6.05 -32.80 -4.93
N MET A 519 -5.95 -34.12 -5.17
CA MET A 519 -4.68 -34.76 -5.54
C MET A 519 -4.08 -34.23 -6.85
N ALA A 520 -4.88 -33.66 -7.76
CA ALA A 520 -4.39 -33.09 -8.99
C ALA A 520 -3.62 -31.76 -8.71
N HIS A 521 -4.15 -30.91 -7.82
CA HIS A 521 -3.45 -29.69 -7.38
C HIS A 521 -2.12 -30.03 -6.68
N ILE A 522 -2.15 -31.02 -5.79
CA ILE A 522 -0.94 -31.47 -5.07
C ILE A 522 0.13 -31.97 -6.05
N LYS A 523 -0.25 -32.85 -7.00
CA LYS A 523 0.69 -33.41 -7.98
C LYS A 523 1.34 -32.33 -8.83
N LYS A 524 0.57 -31.37 -9.33
CA LYS A 524 1.12 -30.32 -10.20
C LYS A 524 2.10 -29.39 -9.48
N VAL A 525 1.78 -29.00 -8.21
CA VAL A 525 2.71 -28.19 -7.41
C VAL A 525 3.96 -28.99 -7.06
N ASP A 526 3.81 -30.24 -6.61
CA ASP A 526 4.91 -31.12 -6.24
C ASP A 526 5.89 -31.36 -7.42
N GLU A 527 5.37 -31.54 -8.62
CA GLU A 527 6.19 -31.72 -9.83
C GLU A 527 7.04 -30.46 -10.14
N VAL A 528 6.42 -29.28 -10.09
CA VAL A 528 7.12 -28.02 -10.35
C VAL A 528 8.10 -27.71 -9.22
N SER A 529 7.72 -27.96 -7.99
CA SER A 529 8.56 -27.77 -6.78
C SER A 529 9.85 -28.58 -6.83
N LYS A 530 9.76 -29.85 -7.25
CA LYS A 530 10.94 -30.72 -7.43
C LYS A 530 11.92 -30.15 -8.46
N GLN A 531 11.41 -29.62 -9.57
CA GLN A 531 12.26 -29.00 -10.59
C GLN A 531 12.98 -27.76 -10.07
N LEU A 532 12.29 -26.99 -9.20
CA LEU A 532 12.78 -25.74 -8.64
C LEU A 532 13.59 -25.93 -7.34
N LYS A 533 13.60 -27.13 -6.77
CA LYS A 533 14.27 -27.46 -5.49
C LYS A 533 13.81 -26.59 -4.31
N VAL A 534 12.50 -26.34 -4.25
CA VAL A 534 11.84 -25.58 -3.18
C VAL A 534 10.56 -26.31 -2.76
N ARG A 535 10.01 -25.97 -1.60
CA ARG A 535 8.62 -26.30 -1.32
C ARG A 535 7.70 -25.34 -2.03
N GLY A 536 6.71 -25.88 -2.73
CA GLY A 536 5.61 -25.11 -3.25
C GLY A 536 4.51 -24.91 -2.23
N LEU A 537 3.64 -23.94 -2.45
CA LEU A 537 2.53 -23.66 -1.56
C LEU A 537 1.19 -24.04 -2.21
N LEU A 538 0.36 -24.74 -1.44
CA LEU A 538 -1.03 -25.01 -1.76
C LEU A 538 -1.90 -24.21 -0.80
N VAL A 539 -2.31 -23.04 -1.27
CA VAL A 539 -3.15 -22.09 -0.50
C VAL A 539 -4.60 -22.55 -0.60
N HIS A 540 -5.28 -22.73 0.54
CA HIS A 540 -6.63 -23.27 0.50
C HIS A 540 -7.58 -22.61 1.52
N GLY A 541 -8.88 -22.79 1.33
CA GLY A 541 -9.93 -22.24 2.20
C GLY A 541 -10.22 -23.03 3.47
N GLY A 542 -9.47 -24.12 3.75
CA GLY A 542 -9.62 -24.96 4.94
C GLY A 542 -8.72 -24.53 6.10
N ARG A 543 -8.55 -25.45 7.07
CA ARG A 543 -7.82 -25.20 8.32
C ARG A 543 -6.48 -25.96 8.44
N GLU A 544 -6.17 -26.84 7.51
CA GLU A 544 -5.01 -27.74 7.64
C GLU A 544 -3.71 -27.03 7.28
N LEU A 545 -2.81 -26.84 8.24
CA LEU A 545 -1.45 -26.40 8.04
C LEU A 545 -0.53 -27.63 8.13
N LYS A 546 0.07 -28.03 7.01
CA LYS A 546 0.82 -29.28 6.96
C LYS A 546 1.82 -29.33 5.82
N VAL A 547 2.99 -29.87 6.11
CA VAL A 547 3.95 -30.29 5.09
C VAL A 547 3.47 -31.57 4.42
N PHE A 548 3.38 -31.59 3.12
CA PHE A 548 3.02 -32.75 2.33
C PHE A 548 3.93 -32.89 1.11
N ARG A 549 4.86 -33.84 1.13
CA ARG A 549 5.91 -34.05 0.13
C ARG A 549 6.75 -32.76 -0.07
N ASN A 550 6.84 -32.25 -1.31
CA ASN A 550 7.55 -30.99 -1.61
C ASN A 550 6.59 -29.79 -1.64
N SER A 551 5.54 -29.84 -0.86
CA SER A 551 4.53 -28.78 -0.78
C SER A 551 4.11 -28.53 0.65
N VAL A 552 3.65 -27.32 0.94
CA VAL A 552 2.96 -26.99 2.18
C VAL A 552 1.49 -26.70 1.87
N LEU A 553 0.60 -27.42 2.51
CA LEU A 553 -0.81 -27.06 2.58
C LEU A 553 -0.94 -25.96 3.61
N ILE A 554 -1.39 -24.78 3.18
CA ILE A 554 -1.49 -23.62 4.05
C ILE A 554 -2.86 -22.95 3.92
N PRO A 555 -3.57 -22.71 5.03
CA PRO A 555 -4.77 -21.90 5.03
C PRO A 555 -4.50 -20.50 4.48
N ALA A 556 -5.33 -20.04 3.56
CA ALA A 556 -5.18 -18.72 2.94
C ALA A 556 -5.01 -17.58 3.97
N PRO A 557 -5.83 -17.49 5.04
CA PRO A 557 -5.67 -16.39 5.99
C PRO A 557 -4.35 -16.42 6.76
N LEU A 558 -3.72 -17.58 6.98
CA LEU A 558 -2.39 -17.65 7.61
C LEU A 558 -1.31 -17.07 6.69
N LEU A 559 -1.31 -17.48 5.43
CA LEU A 559 -0.34 -16.95 4.45
C LEU A 559 -0.51 -15.43 4.26
N LEU A 560 -1.74 -14.95 4.16
CA LEU A 560 -2.03 -13.52 3.97
C LEU A 560 -1.72 -12.69 5.22
N ALA A 561 -1.85 -13.25 6.43
CA ALA A 561 -1.46 -12.58 7.67
C ALA A 561 0.07 -12.45 7.78
N LEU A 562 0.84 -13.42 7.29
CA LEU A 562 2.29 -13.34 7.20
C LEU A 562 2.72 -12.29 6.14
N ALA A 563 2.03 -12.22 4.99
CA ALA A 563 2.35 -11.30 3.90
C ALA A 563 1.97 -9.86 4.23
#